data_b680bd72a2e2b53ff45b7cb7a144681c
#
_entry.id   b680bd72a2e2b53ff45b7cb7a144681c
#
_cell.length_a   1.000
_cell.length_b   1.000
_cell.length_c   1.000
_cell.angle_alpha   90.00
_cell.angle_beta   90.00
_cell.angle_gamma   90.00
#
_symmetry.space_group_name_H-M   'P 1'
#
loop_
_entity.id
_entity.type
_entity.pdbx_description
1 polymer ?
#
loop_
_entity_poly.entity_id
_entity_poly.type
_entity_poly.pdbx_seq_one_letter_code
_entity_poly.pdbx_strand_id
1 'polypeptide(L)'
;MLSQRSTPVKMSQEAARKLPRWSLLALLTIFAFSGFWATGLWTLRDALSFGTASSMLDGGASAWLMPMMADSPITEAGPLAGWLTAVIIAFGHLTGLMGDIAAVRFAACLLFALTTAALWYGTWHLARRPEAQPIAFAFGGEASPRDYSRVVADVAVLLFVATFGILTRQHEALPDTTLLTMAALSFYGLTLSIRRPVPGAFTAGLAAGLAVVSSTLFASCWLLVLALITIQCLKAFSHHRPKRLLITIAGALAGFLPWPLLAFAVDPAQAAVWFGEWLPAQLAHFSLAGSDTYLWFARNALWYLCPIWPFAIWGLYVWRHQIRQTHILLPAAALMAGIPAVVFSSVQAYDTVFLAFLPMLSVTAAFGLVTVRRGYENVLDWFSLTIFTLGLLVLWAYWFAWLTSFAPKMAESLQMLAPGSAPVFDSGLVLACLVSLVWFVFVGWRLTHRPVVAWRGPWLAAAGITAFSASLVGLYHTALDVNRSYEPVVKAVARNLETKGMQPGDVVCGTGMNHGLQAVFKHYADLDVLVRARPDECRFTIDRSRSGALLPDSFRRPHTDEAFTVIQNR
;
A
#
# COMPACT_ATOMS: atom_id res chain seq x y z
N MET A 1 23.04 -32.71 26.08
CA MET A 1 21.79 -32.64 25.28
C MET A 1 20.86 -31.65 25.95
N LEU A 2 20.81 -30.38 25.48
CA LEU A 2 19.81 -29.43 25.91
C LEU A 2 18.46 -29.94 25.35
N SER A 3 17.51 -30.26 26.21
CA SER A 3 16.18 -30.68 25.82
C SER A 3 15.62 -29.65 24.83
N GLN A 4 15.49 -30.03 23.56
CA GLN A 4 14.75 -29.22 22.59
C GLN A 4 13.33 -29.12 23.15
N ARG A 5 13.00 -27.95 23.71
CA ARG A 5 11.63 -27.68 24.13
C ARG A 5 10.72 -27.90 22.93
N SER A 6 9.67 -28.66 23.13
CA SER A 6 8.69 -28.98 22.09
C SER A 6 8.09 -27.69 21.51
N THR A 7 7.87 -27.67 20.21
CA THR A 7 7.18 -26.56 19.54
C THR A 7 5.80 -26.33 20.18
N PRO A 8 5.28 -25.07 20.28
CA PRO A 8 3.97 -24.80 20.87
C PRO A 8 2.82 -25.19 19.95
N VAL A 9 3.10 -25.55 18.69
CA VAL A 9 2.07 -25.86 17.69
C VAL A 9 1.54 -27.27 17.85
N LYS A 10 0.20 -27.38 18.02
CA LYS A 10 -0.54 -28.63 18.02
C LYS A 10 -1.60 -28.57 16.92
N MET A 11 -1.29 -29.10 15.76
CA MET A 11 -2.18 -29.05 14.60
C MET A 11 -2.42 -30.45 14.04
N SER A 12 -3.69 -30.86 13.96
CA SER A 12 -4.10 -32.10 13.30
C SER A 12 -4.13 -31.93 11.78
N GLN A 13 -4.08 -33.05 11.04
CA GLN A 13 -4.18 -33.06 9.59
C GLN A 13 -5.51 -32.46 9.09
N GLU A 14 -6.59 -32.62 9.86
CA GLU A 14 -7.88 -32.01 9.56
C GLU A 14 -7.83 -30.48 9.67
N ALA A 15 -7.23 -29.95 10.74
CA ALA A 15 -7.01 -28.50 10.91
C ALA A 15 -6.12 -27.90 9.82
N ALA A 16 -5.19 -28.70 9.28
CA ALA A 16 -4.32 -28.33 8.15
C ALA A 16 -4.94 -28.61 6.78
N ARG A 17 -6.26 -28.82 6.69
CA ARG A 17 -6.93 -29.00 5.41
C ARG A 17 -6.71 -27.79 4.51
N LYS A 18 -6.39 -28.05 3.24
CA LYS A 18 -6.01 -27.05 2.25
C LYS A 18 -7.15 -26.09 1.94
N LEU A 19 -6.84 -24.81 1.90
CA LEU A 19 -7.71 -23.82 1.27
C LEU A 19 -7.69 -24.03 -0.26
N PRO A 20 -8.86 -24.10 -0.95
CA PRO A 20 -8.91 -24.20 -2.40
C PRO A 20 -8.18 -23.01 -3.05
N ARG A 21 -7.26 -23.25 -3.96
CA ARG A 21 -6.46 -22.21 -4.59
C ARG A 21 -7.29 -21.18 -5.34
N TRP A 22 -8.32 -21.67 -6.06
CA TRP A 22 -9.21 -20.76 -6.79
C TRP A 22 -9.90 -19.75 -5.87
N SER A 23 -10.30 -20.17 -4.65
CA SER A 23 -10.99 -19.27 -3.71
C SER A 23 -10.04 -18.21 -3.17
N LEU A 24 -8.80 -18.57 -2.83
CA LEU A 24 -7.78 -17.60 -2.42
C LEU A 24 -7.48 -16.61 -3.56
N LEU A 25 -7.26 -17.09 -4.78
CA LEU A 25 -7.00 -16.25 -5.94
C LEU A 25 -8.19 -15.34 -6.26
N ALA A 26 -9.41 -15.87 -6.23
CA ALA A 26 -10.62 -15.07 -6.44
C ALA A 26 -10.74 -13.93 -5.41
N LEU A 27 -10.52 -14.24 -4.12
CA LEU A 27 -10.53 -13.23 -3.07
C LEU A 27 -9.48 -12.15 -3.30
N LEU A 28 -8.23 -12.53 -3.61
CA LEU A 28 -7.14 -11.59 -3.87
C LEU A 28 -7.42 -10.73 -5.11
N THR A 29 -8.00 -11.32 -6.16
CA THR A 29 -8.39 -10.59 -7.37
C THR A 29 -9.50 -9.59 -7.07
N ILE A 30 -10.57 -9.99 -6.41
CA ILE A 30 -11.67 -9.08 -6.04
C ILE A 30 -11.15 -7.94 -5.17
N PHE A 31 -10.30 -8.24 -4.18
CA PHE A 31 -9.69 -7.20 -3.35
C PHE A 31 -8.84 -6.24 -4.18
N ALA A 32 -7.93 -6.74 -5.01
CA ALA A 32 -7.06 -5.91 -5.84
C ALA A 32 -7.83 -4.99 -6.79
N PHE A 33 -8.90 -5.52 -7.40
CA PHE A 33 -9.71 -4.79 -8.36
C PHE A 33 -10.84 -3.96 -7.72
N SER A 34 -11.06 -4.01 -6.41
CA SER A 34 -12.13 -3.26 -5.76
C SER A 34 -12.01 -1.73 -5.93
N GLY A 35 -10.80 -1.20 -6.13
CA GLY A 35 -10.54 0.22 -6.41
C GLY A 35 -10.68 0.66 -7.86
N PHE A 36 -10.97 -0.25 -8.79
CA PHE A 36 -10.94 0.03 -10.24
C PHE A 36 -12.05 1.00 -10.71
N TRP A 37 -13.15 1.08 -9.95
CA TRP A 37 -14.27 1.99 -10.25
C TRP A 37 -14.03 3.44 -9.82
N ALA A 38 -12.94 3.71 -9.10
CA ALA A 38 -12.51 5.07 -8.79
C ALA A 38 -12.00 5.76 -10.06
N THR A 39 -12.70 6.77 -10.53
CA THR A 39 -12.37 7.47 -11.78
C THR A 39 -11.55 8.73 -11.56
N GLY A 40 -11.46 9.23 -10.31
CA GLY A 40 -10.72 10.41 -9.93
C GLY A 40 -9.35 10.12 -9.30
N LEU A 41 -8.50 11.13 -9.28
CA LEU A 41 -7.27 11.17 -8.49
C LEU A 41 -7.64 11.62 -7.07
N TRP A 42 -7.69 10.68 -6.12
CA TRP A 42 -8.23 10.94 -4.77
C TRP A 42 -7.22 11.56 -3.82
N THR A 43 -5.94 11.30 -4.02
CA THR A 43 -4.88 11.84 -3.18
C THR A 43 -3.79 12.52 -4.01
N LEU A 44 -3.05 13.45 -3.39
CA LEU A 44 -1.92 14.09 -4.05
C LEU A 44 -0.80 13.12 -4.41
N ARG A 45 -0.71 11.96 -3.74
CA ARG A 45 0.25 10.91 -4.07
C ARG A 45 -0.17 10.13 -5.31
N ASP A 46 -1.46 9.87 -5.46
CA ASP A 46 -2.06 9.32 -6.66
C ASP A 46 -1.76 10.22 -7.85
N ALA A 47 -2.04 11.52 -7.67
CA ALA A 47 -1.77 12.54 -8.66
C ALA A 47 -0.28 12.65 -9.01
N LEU A 48 0.60 12.58 -8.01
CA LEU A 48 2.04 12.56 -8.22
C LEU A 48 2.47 11.35 -9.07
N SER A 49 1.97 10.16 -8.76
CA SER A 49 2.30 8.95 -9.52
C SER A 49 1.83 9.03 -10.96
N PHE A 50 0.61 9.53 -11.15
CA PHE A 50 0.03 9.76 -12.47
C PHE A 50 0.82 10.82 -13.25
N GLY A 51 1.05 11.99 -12.63
CA GLY A 51 1.80 13.09 -13.26
C GLY A 51 3.24 12.73 -13.59
N THR A 52 3.90 11.93 -12.74
CA THR A 52 5.23 11.39 -13.04
C THR A 52 5.20 10.52 -14.29
N ALA A 53 4.21 9.64 -14.42
CA ALA A 53 4.07 8.78 -15.60
C ALA A 53 3.74 9.59 -16.87
N SER A 54 2.84 10.58 -16.77
CA SER A 54 2.52 11.47 -17.90
C SER A 54 3.73 12.26 -18.36
N SER A 55 4.51 12.84 -17.43
CA SER A 55 5.73 13.58 -17.79
C SER A 55 6.77 12.71 -18.48
N MET A 56 6.82 11.39 -18.18
CA MET A 56 7.68 10.45 -18.87
C MET A 56 7.20 10.14 -20.29
N LEU A 57 5.90 10.09 -20.52
CA LEU A 57 5.30 9.84 -21.83
C LEU A 57 5.41 11.06 -22.75
N ASP A 58 5.24 12.25 -22.21
CA ASP A 58 5.31 13.52 -22.96
C ASP A 58 6.75 13.96 -23.23
N GLY A 59 7.70 13.52 -22.39
CA GLY A 59 9.11 13.86 -22.49
C GLY A 59 9.93 12.82 -23.25
N GLY A 60 11.17 13.17 -23.59
CA GLY A 60 12.14 12.26 -24.20
C GLY A 60 12.78 11.29 -23.19
N ALA A 61 13.87 10.62 -23.60
CA ALA A 61 14.56 9.64 -22.76
C ALA A 61 15.02 10.19 -21.40
N SER A 62 15.35 11.49 -21.32
CA SER A 62 15.73 12.14 -20.07
C SER A 62 14.58 12.18 -19.05
N ALA A 63 13.34 12.39 -19.49
CA ALA A 63 12.16 12.43 -18.62
C ALA A 63 11.87 11.07 -17.94
N TRP A 64 12.22 9.96 -18.59
CA TRP A 64 12.11 8.64 -17.97
C TRP A 64 13.09 8.42 -16.81
N LEU A 65 14.24 9.08 -16.86
CA LEU A 65 15.29 8.94 -15.85
C LEU A 65 15.26 10.05 -14.81
N MET A 66 14.85 11.23 -15.22
CA MET A 66 14.84 12.47 -14.43
C MET A 66 13.48 13.18 -14.62
N PRO A 67 12.38 12.64 -14.04
CA PRO A 67 11.06 13.20 -14.27
C PRO A 67 10.96 14.62 -13.71
N MET A 68 10.34 15.50 -14.50
CA MET A 68 10.09 16.90 -14.17
C MET A 68 8.59 17.16 -14.16
N MET A 69 8.14 18.09 -13.33
CA MET A 69 6.79 18.63 -13.37
C MET A 69 6.88 20.12 -13.60
N ALA A 70 6.44 20.56 -14.79
CA ALA A 70 6.61 21.93 -15.24
C ALA A 70 8.08 22.40 -15.09
N ASP A 71 8.38 23.27 -14.13
CA ASP A 71 9.70 23.87 -13.90
C ASP A 71 10.53 23.21 -12.80
N SER A 72 10.04 22.11 -12.18
CA SER A 72 10.68 21.53 -11.00
C SER A 72 10.90 20.01 -11.11
N PRO A 73 12.06 19.48 -10.63
CA PRO A 73 12.33 18.06 -10.61
C PRO A 73 11.48 17.36 -9.54
N ILE A 74 10.91 16.20 -9.89
CA ILE A 74 10.14 15.37 -8.97
C ILE A 74 11.12 14.58 -8.09
N THR A 75 11.30 15.04 -6.86
CA THR A 75 12.30 14.50 -5.91
C THR A 75 11.70 13.69 -4.75
N GLU A 76 10.38 13.64 -4.62
CA GLU A 76 9.68 12.96 -3.50
C GLU A 76 9.83 11.44 -3.55
N ALA A 77 9.95 10.87 -4.75
CA ALA A 77 10.13 9.43 -4.96
C ALA A 77 11.02 9.16 -6.16
N GLY A 78 11.53 7.94 -6.26
CA GLY A 78 12.25 7.49 -7.44
C GLY A 78 11.31 7.15 -8.60
N PRO A 79 11.84 6.97 -9.82
CA PRO A 79 11.04 6.83 -11.05
C PRO A 79 10.40 5.46 -11.25
N LEU A 80 10.70 4.42 -10.46
CA LEU A 80 10.26 3.04 -10.72
C LEU A 80 8.72 2.88 -10.80
N ALA A 81 7.99 3.55 -9.90
CA ALA A 81 6.54 3.55 -9.93
C ALA A 81 6.01 4.25 -11.20
N GLY A 82 6.66 5.35 -11.60
CA GLY A 82 6.39 6.06 -12.85
C GLY A 82 6.65 5.18 -14.07
N TRP A 83 7.77 4.45 -14.12
CA TRP A 83 8.07 3.54 -15.23
C TRP A 83 6.99 2.47 -15.42
N LEU A 84 6.59 1.81 -14.31
CA LEU A 84 5.54 0.81 -14.37
C LEU A 84 4.23 1.39 -14.90
N THR A 85 3.86 2.56 -14.38
CA THR A 85 2.60 3.24 -14.75
C THR A 85 2.64 3.73 -16.19
N ALA A 86 3.73 4.38 -16.61
CA ALA A 86 3.89 4.90 -17.98
C ALA A 86 3.82 3.78 -19.02
N VAL A 87 4.46 2.63 -18.76
CA VAL A 87 4.37 1.46 -19.66
C VAL A 87 2.94 0.96 -19.78
N ILE A 88 2.18 0.92 -18.68
CA ILE A 88 0.79 0.44 -18.70
C ILE A 88 -0.13 1.47 -19.38
N ILE A 89 0.07 2.78 -19.16
CA ILE A 89 -0.65 3.85 -19.88
C ILE A 89 -0.39 3.75 -21.38
N ALA A 90 0.89 3.64 -21.78
CA ALA A 90 1.26 3.47 -23.19
C ALA A 90 0.61 2.22 -23.82
N PHE A 91 0.56 1.11 -23.08
CA PHE A 91 -0.17 -0.08 -23.51
C PHE A 91 -1.67 0.16 -23.62
N GLY A 92 -2.26 0.91 -22.68
CA GLY A 92 -3.67 1.34 -22.73
C GLY A 92 -3.99 2.17 -23.97
N HIS A 93 -3.15 3.16 -24.28
CA HIS A 93 -3.28 3.99 -25.48
C HIS A 93 -3.15 3.17 -26.78
N LEU A 94 -2.18 2.22 -26.82
CA LEU A 94 -1.97 1.36 -28.00
C LEU A 94 -3.14 0.41 -28.26
N THR A 95 -3.77 -0.12 -27.19
CA THR A 95 -4.81 -1.14 -27.30
C THR A 95 -6.23 -0.62 -27.21
N GLY A 96 -6.43 0.59 -26.66
CA GLY A 96 -7.73 1.14 -26.33
C GLY A 96 -8.48 0.40 -25.21
N LEU A 97 -7.80 -0.49 -24.46
CA LEU A 97 -8.43 -1.35 -23.45
C LEU A 97 -8.73 -0.63 -22.14
N MET A 98 -7.95 0.40 -21.79
CA MET A 98 -8.10 1.12 -20.52
C MET A 98 -7.65 2.58 -20.64
N GLY A 99 -8.31 3.45 -19.89
CA GLY A 99 -7.88 4.84 -19.73
C GLY A 99 -6.75 4.99 -18.72
N ASP A 100 -6.17 6.18 -18.64
CA ASP A 100 -4.94 6.46 -17.91
C ASP A 100 -5.07 6.20 -16.39
N ILE A 101 -6.18 6.62 -15.77
CA ILE A 101 -6.43 6.38 -14.35
C ILE A 101 -6.58 4.87 -14.07
N ALA A 102 -7.28 4.14 -14.94
CA ALA A 102 -7.40 2.70 -14.82
C ALA A 102 -6.04 1.99 -14.95
N ALA A 103 -5.13 2.52 -15.78
CA ALA A 103 -3.75 2.02 -15.89
C ALA A 103 -2.97 2.17 -14.57
N VAL A 104 -3.12 3.31 -13.87
CA VAL A 104 -2.54 3.50 -12.53
C VAL A 104 -3.07 2.47 -11.55
N ARG A 105 -4.39 2.22 -11.55
CA ARG A 105 -5.03 1.20 -10.68
C ARG A 105 -4.54 -0.20 -11.02
N PHE A 106 -4.35 -0.50 -12.30
CA PHE A 106 -3.83 -1.79 -12.73
C PHE A 106 -2.37 -2.01 -12.30
N ALA A 107 -1.53 -0.96 -12.32
CA ALA A 107 -0.17 -1.03 -11.76
C ALA A 107 -0.19 -1.42 -10.28
N ALA A 108 -1.09 -0.83 -9.49
CA ALA A 108 -1.27 -1.20 -8.09
C ALA A 108 -1.70 -2.67 -7.91
N CYS A 109 -2.57 -3.19 -8.78
CA CYS A 109 -2.97 -4.61 -8.78
C CYS A 109 -1.77 -5.55 -9.03
N LEU A 110 -0.88 -5.21 -9.97
CA LEU A 110 0.33 -6.01 -10.25
C LEU A 110 1.28 -6.00 -9.05
N LEU A 111 1.50 -4.84 -8.42
CA LEU A 111 2.32 -4.74 -7.21
C LEU A 111 1.73 -5.54 -6.05
N PHE A 112 0.42 -5.52 -5.87
CA PHE A 112 -0.28 -6.32 -4.88
C PHE A 112 -0.11 -7.83 -5.11
N ALA A 113 -0.26 -8.27 -6.36
CA ALA A 113 -0.05 -9.68 -6.72
C ALA A 113 1.38 -10.13 -6.42
N LEU A 114 2.38 -9.30 -6.72
CA LEU A 114 3.79 -9.59 -6.43
C LEU A 114 4.05 -9.60 -4.91
N THR A 115 3.48 -8.65 -4.18
CA THR A 115 3.57 -8.57 -2.71
C THR A 115 3.01 -9.81 -2.05
N THR A 116 1.79 -10.21 -2.41
CA THR A 116 1.11 -11.38 -1.83
C THR A 116 1.82 -12.68 -2.21
N ALA A 117 2.35 -12.80 -3.42
CA ALA A 117 3.17 -13.93 -3.84
C ALA A 117 4.47 -14.01 -3.02
N ALA A 118 5.21 -12.90 -2.89
CA ALA A 118 6.44 -12.84 -2.09
C ALA A 118 6.18 -13.20 -0.62
N LEU A 119 5.12 -12.66 -0.04
CA LEU A 119 4.69 -12.95 1.33
C LEU A 119 4.34 -14.43 1.50
N TRP A 120 3.57 -15.00 0.58
CA TRP A 120 3.17 -16.40 0.63
C TRP A 120 4.37 -17.34 0.54
N TYR A 121 5.22 -17.18 -0.47
CA TYR A 121 6.39 -18.04 -0.66
C TYR A 121 7.43 -17.85 0.46
N GLY A 122 7.64 -16.62 0.93
CA GLY A 122 8.53 -16.33 2.06
C GLY A 122 8.07 -17.04 3.33
N THR A 123 6.80 -16.92 3.67
CA THR A 123 6.20 -17.60 4.82
C THR A 123 6.25 -19.11 4.69
N TRP A 124 5.94 -19.64 3.49
CA TRP A 124 6.02 -21.08 3.22
C TRP A 124 7.43 -21.66 3.42
N HIS A 125 8.48 -20.92 3.01
CA HIS A 125 9.87 -21.33 3.25
C HIS A 125 10.19 -21.39 4.74
N LEU A 126 9.73 -20.43 5.53
CA LEU A 126 9.94 -20.42 6.98
C LEU A 126 9.15 -21.53 7.67
N ALA A 127 7.88 -21.70 7.34
CA ALA A 127 7.01 -22.68 7.96
C ALA A 127 7.42 -24.14 7.64
N ARG A 128 8.20 -24.38 6.58
CA ARG A 128 8.77 -25.71 6.26
C ARG A 128 9.99 -26.10 7.10
N ARG A 129 10.49 -25.20 7.92
CA ARG A 129 11.65 -25.52 8.74
C ARG A 129 11.30 -26.53 9.83
N PRO A 130 12.23 -27.46 10.17
CA PRO A 130 11.97 -28.49 11.18
C PRO A 130 11.54 -27.91 12.53
N GLU A 131 12.15 -26.80 12.94
CA GLU A 131 11.85 -26.12 14.21
C GLU A 131 10.47 -25.45 14.26
N ALA A 132 9.82 -25.24 13.11
CA ALA A 132 8.49 -24.65 13.01
C ALA A 132 7.37 -25.69 13.01
N GLN A 133 7.70 -26.97 12.82
CA GLN A 133 6.72 -28.04 12.62
C GLN A 133 5.88 -28.32 13.86
N PRO A 134 4.62 -28.79 13.70
CA PRO A 134 3.78 -29.24 14.80
C PRO A 134 4.43 -30.38 15.61
N ILE A 135 4.01 -30.52 16.88
CA ILE A 135 4.40 -31.66 17.70
C ILE A 135 3.80 -32.93 17.09
N ALA A 136 4.61 -34.00 17.02
CA ALA A 136 4.13 -35.33 16.69
C ALA A 136 3.15 -35.82 17.78
N PHE A 137 2.01 -36.36 17.37
CA PHE A 137 1.05 -36.94 18.29
C PHE A 137 1.39 -38.41 18.59
N ALA A 138 1.05 -38.88 19.79
CA ALA A 138 1.36 -40.23 20.23
C ALA A 138 0.83 -41.33 19.29
N PHE A 139 -0.29 -41.08 18.63
CA PHE A 139 -0.95 -42.02 17.69
C PHE A 139 -0.93 -41.52 16.24
N GLY A 140 -0.10 -40.52 15.90
CA GLY A 140 -0.12 -39.89 14.60
C GLY A 140 -1.30 -38.96 14.38
N GLY A 141 -1.49 -38.50 13.15
CA GLY A 141 -2.58 -37.59 12.77
C GLY A 141 -2.24 -36.09 12.88
N GLU A 142 -0.98 -35.78 13.19
CA GLU A 142 -0.46 -34.41 13.06
C GLU A 142 -0.39 -33.97 11.59
N ALA A 143 -0.44 -32.65 11.38
CA ALA A 143 -0.33 -32.07 10.05
C ALA A 143 1.00 -32.40 9.37
N SER A 144 0.93 -32.80 8.09
CA SER A 144 2.14 -33.02 7.30
C SER A 144 2.92 -31.70 7.16
N PRO A 145 4.29 -31.74 7.07
CA PRO A 145 5.09 -30.53 6.92
C PRO A 145 4.71 -29.67 5.72
N ARG A 146 4.19 -30.29 4.66
CA ARG A 146 3.73 -29.61 3.45
C ARG A 146 2.40 -28.89 3.68
N ASP A 147 1.45 -29.55 4.32
CA ASP A 147 0.11 -29.00 4.52
C ASP A 147 0.14 -27.92 5.61
N TYR A 148 0.87 -28.15 6.70
CA TYR A 148 1.12 -27.12 7.72
C TYR A 148 1.71 -25.84 7.12
N SER A 149 2.80 -25.98 6.35
CA SER A 149 3.49 -24.80 5.76
C SER A 149 2.58 -24.04 4.81
N ARG A 150 1.72 -24.74 4.07
CA ARG A 150 0.74 -24.13 3.16
C ARG A 150 -0.31 -23.34 3.93
N VAL A 151 -0.84 -23.92 5.01
CA VAL A 151 -1.83 -23.25 5.86
C VAL A 151 -1.26 -22.02 6.51
N VAL A 152 -0.04 -22.07 7.06
CA VAL A 152 0.60 -20.88 7.66
C VAL A 152 0.79 -19.78 6.62
N ALA A 153 1.19 -20.13 5.40
CA ALA A 153 1.35 -19.16 4.31
C ALA A 153 0.01 -18.57 3.85
N ASP A 154 -1.03 -19.40 3.73
CA ASP A 154 -2.39 -18.94 3.41
C ASP A 154 -2.90 -17.99 4.51
N VAL A 155 -2.73 -18.34 5.79
CA VAL A 155 -3.10 -17.50 6.94
C VAL A 155 -2.36 -16.17 6.93
N ALA A 156 -1.06 -16.14 6.61
CA ALA A 156 -0.30 -14.90 6.55
C ALA A 156 -0.84 -13.94 5.49
N VAL A 157 -1.16 -14.43 4.29
CA VAL A 157 -1.75 -13.61 3.22
C VAL A 157 -3.16 -13.17 3.58
N LEU A 158 -3.99 -14.03 4.14
CA LEU A 158 -5.35 -13.68 4.56
C LEU A 158 -5.34 -12.61 5.67
N LEU A 159 -4.47 -12.73 6.66
CA LEU A 159 -4.30 -11.71 7.70
C LEU A 159 -3.78 -10.39 7.14
N PHE A 160 -2.86 -10.45 6.16
CA PHE A 160 -2.38 -9.27 5.47
C PHE A 160 -3.53 -8.52 4.78
N VAL A 161 -4.36 -9.22 4.00
CA VAL A 161 -5.54 -8.64 3.33
C VAL A 161 -6.57 -8.13 4.33
N ALA A 162 -6.77 -8.84 5.45
CA ALA A 162 -7.71 -8.45 6.50
C ALA A 162 -7.33 -7.17 7.25
N THR A 163 -6.14 -6.61 7.03
CA THR A 163 -5.64 -5.46 7.78
C THR A 163 -6.26 -4.17 7.26
N PHE A 164 -6.87 -3.37 8.16
CA PHE A 164 -7.52 -2.11 7.77
C PHE A 164 -6.57 -1.12 7.08
N GLY A 165 -5.30 -1.06 7.50
CA GLY A 165 -4.32 -0.16 6.90
C GLY A 165 -4.04 -0.42 5.42
N ILE A 166 -4.19 -1.66 4.95
CA ILE A 166 -3.98 -1.97 3.53
C ILE A 166 -5.18 -1.54 2.67
N LEU A 167 -6.38 -1.53 3.25
CA LEU A 167 -7.60 -1.16 2.55
C LEU A 167 -7.52 0.21 1.90
N THR A 168 -6.97 1.19 2.63
CA THR A 168 -6.90 2.58 2.17
C THR A 168 -5.73 2.86 1.24
N ARG A 169 -4.66 2.06 1.32
CA ARG A 169 -3.40 2.39 0.62
C ARG A 169 -3.10 1.52 -0.59
N GLN A 170 -3.63 0.31 -0.63
CA GLN A 170 -3.35 -0.62 -1.74
C GLN A 170 -3.86 -0.13 -3.10
N HIS A 171 -4.89 0.70 -3.12
CA HIS A 171 -5.54 1.16 -4.34
C HIS A 171 -5.17 2.58 -4.76
N GLU A 172 -4.45 3.32 -3.90
CA GLU A 172 -4.25 4.75 -4.10
C GLU A 172 -2.80 5.12 -4.45
N ALA A 173 -1.81 4.69 -3.69
CA ALA A 173 -0.47 5.30 -3.75
C ALA A 173 0.62 4.35 -4.24
N LEU A 174 1.07 4.51 -5.47
CA LEU A 174 2.06 3.63 -6.10
C LEU A 174 3.46 3.65 -5.46
N PRO A 175 4.06 4.79 -5.04
CA PRO A 175 5.34 4.76 -4.35
C PRO A 175 5.31 3.95 -3.06
N ASP A 176 4.21 4.04 -2.31
CA ASP A 176 4.02 3.32 -1.04
C ASP A 176 3.80 1.82 -1.27
N THR A 177 2.97 1.46 -2.24
CA THR A 177 2.73 0.05 -2.60
C THR A 177 3.96 -0.58 -3.24
N THR A 178 4.79 0.19 -3.95
CA THR A 178 6.06 -0.28 -4.48
C THR A 178 7.05 -0.57 -3.35
N LEU A 179 7.15 0.32 -2.35
CA LEU A 179 7.96 0.08 -1.14
C LEU A 179 7.51 -1.18 -0.40
N LEU A 180 6.20 -1.35 -0.21
CA LEU A 180 5.61 -2.54 0.39
C LEU A 180 6.02 -3.82 -0.37
N THR A 181 5.99 -3.76 -1.70
CA THR A 181 6.43 -4.85 -2.57
C THR A 181 7.92 -5.14 -2.40
N MET A 182 8.78 -4.12 -2.34
CA MET A 182 10.22 -4.29 -2.11
C MET A 182 10.50 -4.88 -0.72
N ALA A 183 9.77 -4.48 0.31
CA ALA A 183 9.90 -5.07 1.64
C ALA A 183 9.50 -6.57 1.64
N ALA A 184 8.41 -6.93 0.98
CA ALA A 184 7.99 -8.32 0.84
C ALA A 184 8.97 -9.17 0.00
N LEU A 185 9.53 -8.62 -1.07
CA LEU A 185 10.56 -9.28 -1.89
C LEU A 185 11.88 -9.44 -1.14
N SER A 186 12.30 -8.45 -0.35
CA SER A 186 13.49 -8.55 0.50
C SER A 186 13.32 -9.66 1.52
N PHE A 187 12.17 -9.76 2.17
CA PHE A 187 11.81 -10.85 3.05
C PHE A 187 11.84 -12.21 2.35
N TYR A 188 11.20 -12.33 1.19
CA TYR A 188 11.23 -13.54 0.38
C TYR A 188 12.67 -13.94 0.02
N GLY A 189 13.48 -12.96 -0.42
CA GLY A 189 14.89 -13.19 -0.74
C GLY A 189 15.68 -13.73 0.46
N LEU A 190 15.50 -13.14 1.64
CA LEU A 190 16.14 -13.62 2.88
C LEU A 190 15.73 -15.06 3.20
N THR A 191 14.44 -15.37 3.13
CA THR A 191 13.96 -16.74 3.43
C THR A 191 14.43 -17.75 2.39
N LEU A 192 14.45 -17.38 1.11
CA LEU A 192 14.98 -18.18 0.01
C LEU A 192 16.49 -18.44 0.19
N SER A 193 17.25 -17.43 0.67
CA SER A 193 18.70 -17.53 0.81
C SER A 193 19.13 -18.59 1.84
N ILE A 194 18.24 -19.05 2.71
CA ILE A 194 18.51 -20.15 3.63
C ILE A 194 18.80 -21.44 2.85
N ARG A 195 18.04 -21.68 1.77
CA ARG A 195 18.16 -22.88 0.92
C ARG A 195 19.00 -22.65 -0.33
N ARG A 196 18.83 -21.49 -0.96
CA ARG A 196 19.53 -21.07 -2.18
C ARG A 196 20.30 -19.78 -1.89
N PRO A 197 21.56 -19.88 -1.41
CA PRO A 197 22.32 -18.74 -0.90
C PRO A 197 22.45 -17.59 -1.90
N VAL A 198 22.82 -17.89 -3.15
CA VAL A 198 23.11 -16.88 -4.17
C VAL A 198 21.82 -16.17 -4.65
N PRO A 199 20.82 -16.87 -5.23
CA PRO A 199 19.63 -16.18 -5.72
C PRO A 199 18.86 -15.49 -4.61
N GLY A 200 18.76 -16.09 -3.41
CA GLY A 200 18.03 -15.47 -2.31
C GLY A 200 18.71 -14.20 -1.78
N ALA A 201 20.03 -14.24 -1.56
CA ALA A 201 20.78 -13.05 -1.11
C ALA A 201 20.75 -11.93 -2.17
N PHE A 202 20.86 -12.30 -3.46
CA PHE A 202 20.76 -11.35 -4.56
C PHE A 202 19.37 -10.70 -4.63
N THR A 203 18.30 -11.50 -4.52
CA THR A 203 16.92 -10.99 -4.51
C THR A 203 16.68 -10.03 -3.33
N ALA A 204 17.18 -10.38 -2.13
CA ALA A 204 17.03 -9.50 -0.96
C ALA A 204 17.73 -8.16 -1.16
N GLY A 205 18.94 -8.18 -1.71
CA GLY A 205 19.69 -6.97 -2.04
C GLY A 205 19.04 -6.16 -3.16
N LEU A 206 18.69 -6.82 -4.26
CA LEU A 206 18.03 -6.19 -5.41
C LEU A 206 16.76 -5.44 -4.99
N ALA A 207 15.93 -6.06 -4.17
CA ALA A 207 14.74 -5.41 -3.63
C ALA A 207 15.08 -4.18 -2.78
N ALA A 208 16.13 -4.25 -1.95
CA ALA A 208 16.61 -3.09 -1.19
C ALA A 208 17.13 -1.96 -2.10
N GLY A 209 17.89 -2.29 -3.16
CA GLY A 209 18.37 -1.30 -4.14
C GLY A 209 17.23 -0.66 -4.93
N LEU A 210 16.27 -1.45 -5.41
CA LEU A 210 15.09 -0.95 -6.10
C LEU A 210 14.17 -0.10 -5.21
N ALA A 211 14.26 -0.24 -3.88
CA ALA A 211 13.52 0.62 -2.97
C ALA A 211 13.97 2.10 -3.05
N VAL A 212 15.23 2.40 -3.40
CA VAL A 212 15.66 3.78 -3.71
C VAL A 212 14.94 4.30 -4.93
N VAL A 213 14.91 3.47 -5.98
CA VAL A 213 14.33 3.83 -7.27
C VAL A 213 12.80 3.91 -7.21
N SER A 214 12.17 3.34 -6.17
CA SER A 214 10.71 3.32 -6.01
C SER A 214 10.18 4.31 -4.98
N SER A 215 10.93 4.60 -3.92
CA SER A 215 10.46 5.38 -2.78
C SER A 215 11.56 6.34 -2.31
N THR A 216 12.21 6.04 -1.19
CA THR A 216 13.21 6.92 -0.58
C THR A 216 14.53 6.21 -0.32
N LEU A 217 15.61 6.99 -0.31
CA LEU A 217 16.95 6.51 0.09
C LEU A 217 16.90 5.93 1.52
N PHE A 218 16.15 6.56 2.42
CA PHE A 218 15.98 6.10 3.80
C PHE A 218 15.39 4.68 3.85
N ALA A 219 14.30 4.42 3.14
CA ALA A 219 13.65 3.12 3.11
C ALA A 219 14.57 2.03 2.55
N SER A 220 15.36 2.33 1.54
CA SER A 220 16.34 1.42 0.96
C SER A 220 17.48 1.10 1.92
N CYS A 221 18.09 2.12 2.52
CA CYS A 221 19.16 1.92 3.53
C CYS A 221 18.64 1.06 4.67
N TRP A 222 17.42 1.30 5.13
CA TRP A 222 16.80 0.52 6.18
C TRP A 222 16.59 -0.95 5.78
N LEU A 223 16.06 -1.25 4.58
CA LEU A 223 15.89 -2.61 4.09
C LEU A 223 17.22 -3.33 3.91
N LEU A 224 18.24 -2.64 3.39
CA LEU A 224 19.58 -3.20 3.21
C LEU A 224 20.24 -3.51 4.56
N VAL A 225 20.24 -2.57 5.49
CA VAL A 225 20.79 -2.75 6.84
C VAL A 225 20.09 -3.90 7.54
N LEU A 226 18.75 -3.99 7.46
CA LEU A 226 17.99 -5.11 7.99
C LEU A 226 18.45 -6.45 7.38
N ALA A 227 18.61 -6.53 6.07
CA ALA A 227 19.05 -7.74 5.39
C ALA A 227 20.45 -8.15 5.85
N LEU A 228 21.39 -7.20 5.93
CA LEU A 228 22.78 -7.46 6.36
C LEU A 228 22.85 -7.89 7.83
N ILE A 229 22.14 -7.22 8.75
CA ILE A 229 22.08 -7.59 10.16
C ILE A 229 21.46 -8.98 10.32
N THR A 230 20.37 -9.26 9.59
CA THR A 230 19.72 -10.57 9.61
C THR A 230 20.68 -11.68 9.18
N ILE A 231 21.41 -11.50 8.08
CA ILE A 231 22.42 -12.47 7.61
C ILE A 231 23.55 -12.61 8.62
N GLN A 232 23.97 -11.51 9.24
CA GLN A 232 25.07 -11.52 10.21
C GLN A 232 24.68 -12.22 11.52
N CYS A 233 23.49 -12.00 12.04
CA CYS A 233 23.11 -12.41 13.39
C CYS A 233 22.44 -13.80 13.44
N LEU A 234 21.69 -14.20 12.42
CA LEU A 234 20.96 -15.47 12.47
C LEU A 234 21.87 -16.68 12.18
N LYS A 235 21.73 -17.71 13.03
CA LYS A 235 22.47 -18.98 12.87
C LYS A 235 22.18 -19.68 11.54
N ALA A 236 20.96 -19.51 10.99
CA ALA A 236 20.58 -20.09 9.70
C ALA A 236 21.46 -19.64 8.53
N PHE A 237 22.14 -18.50 8.66
CA PHE A 237 23.03 -17.94 7.64
C PHE A 237 24.53 -18.16 7.94
N SER A 238 24.89 -18.88 9.02
CA SER A 238 26.27 -19.06 9.43
C SER A 238 27.17 -19.67 8.34
N HIS A 239 26.63 -20.59 7.55
CA HIS A 239 27.34 -21.19 6.43
C HIS A 239 27.40 -20.20 5.24
N HIS A 240 28.62 -19.94 4.74
CA HIS A 240 28.89 -18.98 3.65
C HIS A 240 28.39 -17.52 3.93
N ARG A 241 28.40 -17.09 5.18
CA ARG A 241 27.93 -15.75 5.59
C ARG A 241 28.60 -14.60 4.81
N PRO A 242 29.96 -14.52 4.67
CA PRO A 242 30.59 -13.44 3.91
C PRO A 242 30.14 -13.38 2.45
N LYS A 243 29.98 -14.54 1.81
CA LYS A 243 29.50 -14.62 0.44
C LYS A 243 28.07 -14.08 0.31
N ARG A 244 27.17 -14.41 1.26
CA ARG A 244 25.79 -13.88 1.25
C ARG A 244 25.76 -12.36 1.43
N LEU A 245 26.56 -11.83 2.37
CA LEU A 245 26.66 -10.37 2.58
C LEU A 245 27.13 -9.68 1.30
N LEU A 246 28.19 -10.18 0.67
CA LEU A 246 28.69 -9.62 -0.58
C LEU A 246 27.66 -9.65 -1.70
N ILE A 247 26.95 -10.79 -1.86
CA ILE A 247 25.91 -10.94 -2.89
C ILE A 247 24.72 -10.01 -2.60
N THR A 248 24.35 -9.81 -1.32
CA THR A 248 23.28 -8.87 -0.97
C THR A 248 23.67 -7.44 -1.31
N ILE A 249 24.89 -7.03 -1.03
CA ILE A 249 25.41 -5.71 -1.40
C ILE A 249 25.45 -5.57 -2.93
N ALA A 250 25.97 -6.57 -3.64
CA ALA A 250 26.01 -6.58 -5.10
C ALA A 250 24.60 -6.48 -5.71
N GLY A 251 23.61 -7.19 -5.13
CA GLY A 251 22.22 -7.07 -5.52
C GLY A 251 21.66 -5.66 -5.31
N ALA A 252 21.97 -5.02 -4.16
CA ALA A 252 21.53 -3.65 -3.89
C ALA A 252 22.14 -2.64 -4.88
N LEU A 253 23.40 -2.78 -5.18
CA LEU A 253 24.08 -1.97 -6.20
C LEU A 253 23.48 -2.20 -7.59
N ALA A 254 23.19 -3.45 -7.94
CA ALA A 254 22.54 -3.78 -9.22
C ALA A 254 21.11 -3.22 -9.33
N GLY A 255 20.39 -3.07 -8.21
CA GLY A 255 19.08 -2.43 -8.20
C GLY A 255 19.11 -0.91 -8.29
N PHE A 256 20.13 -0.27 -7.71
CA PHE A 256 20.24 1.18 -7.64
C PHE A 256 21.07 1.82 -8.76
N LEU A 257 22.30 1.34 -8.98
CA LEU A 257 23.30 2.00 -9.82
C LEU A 257 22.90 2.20 -11.29
N PRO A 258 22.15 1.28 -11.94
CA PRO A 258 21.79 1.49 -13.35
C PRO A 258 21.04 2.80 -13.59
N TRP A 259 20.18 3.21 -12.67
CA TRP A 259 19.41 4.45 -12.81
C TRP A 259 20.29 5.71 -12.89
N PRO A 260 21.10 6.09 -11.89
CA PRO A 260 21.94 7.29 -11.99
C PRO A 260 22.97 7.17 -13.11
N LEU A 261 23.54 6.01 -13.36
CA LEU A 261 24.52 5.82 -14.44
C LEU A 261 23.89 6.11 -15.81
N LEU A 262 22.68 5.63 -16.07
CA LEU A 262 21.95 5.92 -17.31
C LEU A 262 21.55 7.40 -17.38
N ALA A 263 21.13 8.02 -16.28
CA ALA A 263 20.79 9.44 -16.26
C ALA A 263 21.98 10.32 -16.66
N PHE A 264 23.16 10.08 -16.06
CA PHE A 264 24.39 10.79 -16.42
C PHE A 264 24.91 10.47 -17.82
N ALA A 265 24.59 9.29 -18.36
CA ALA A 265 24.96 8.93 -19.73
C ALA A 265 24.06 9.62 -20.77
N VAL A 266 22.79 9.87 -20.45
CA VAL A 266 21.83 10.52 -21.38
C VAL A 266 22.01 12.03 -21.38
N ASP A 267 22.02 12.67 -20.22
CA ASP A 267 22.22 14.10 -20.08
C ASP A 267 22.97 14.43 -18.77
N PRO A 268 24.31 14.59 -18.84
CA PRO A 268 25.12 14.87 -17.65
C PRO A 268 24.75 16.17 -16.94
N ALA A 269 24.38 17.21 -17.71
CA ALA A 269 24.10 18.54 -17.16
C ALA A 269 22.77 18.52 -16.40
N GLN A 270 21.72 17.98 -17.00
CA GLN A 270 20.42 17.81 -16.36
C GLN A 270 20.51 16.86 -15.16
N ALA A 271 21.28 15.78 -15.27
CA ALA A 271 21.48 14.84 -14.18
C ALA A 271 22.16 15.48 -12.97
N ALA A 272 23.17 16.30 -13.18
CA ALA A 272 23.84 17.00 -12.09
C ALA A 272 22.88 17.94 -11.33
N VAL A 273 22.01 18.65 -12.02
CA VAL A 273 20.99 19.53 -11.42
C VAL A 273 19.95 18.66 -10.69
N TRP A 274 19.40 17.66 -11.36
CA TRP A 274 18.33 16.82 -10.81
C TRP A 274 18.77 16.06 -9.55
N PHE A 275 19.91 15.36 -9.60
CA PHE A 275 20.44 14.65 -8.43
C PHE A 275 20.97 15.60 -7.36
N GLY A 276 21.42 16.80 -7.75
CA GLY A 276 21.81 17.87 -6.82
C GLY A 276 20.67 18.34 -5.93
N GLU A 277 19.42 18.25 -6.40
CA GLU A 277 18.21 18.55 -5.61
C GLU A 277 17.62 17.31 -4.95
N TRP A 278 17.65 16.17 -5.65
CA TRP A 278 17.13 14.91 -5.13
C TRP A 278 17.87 14.46 -3.87
N LEU A 279 19.20 14.51 -3.85
CA LEU A 279 19.98 14.01 -2.72
C LEU A 279 19.70 14.77 -1.41
N PRO A 280 19.71 16.12 -1.34
CA PRO A 280 19.31 16.84 -0.14
C PRO A 280 17.87 16.53 0.29
N ALA A 281 16.91 16.42 -0.63
CA ALA A 281 15.54 16.05 -0.33
C ALA A 281 15.46 14.65 0.31
N GLN A 282 16.23 13.68 -0.20
CA GLN A 282 16.30 12.34 0.38
C GLN A 282 17.00 12.30 1.75
N LEU A 283 18.02 13.11 1.95
CA LEU A 283 18.73 13.20 3.24
C LEU A 283 17.85 13.83 4.33
N ALA A 284 16.89 14.68 3.98
CA ALA A 284 15.92 15.22 4.91
C ALA A 284 15.06 14.14 5.60
N HIS A 285 14.87 12.99 4.96
CA HIS A 285 14.17 11.84 5.56
C HIS A 285 14.91 11.19 6.74
N PHE A 286 16.18 11.48 6.94
CA PHE A 286 16.96 10.97 8.08
C PHE A 286 16.86 11.86 9.34
N SER A 287 15.96 12.83 9.37
CA SER A 287 15.73 13.68 10.53
C SER A 287 14.76 13.03 11.54
N LEU A 288 14.89 13.42 12.81
CA LEU A 288 14.03 12.90 13.88
C LEU A 288 12.60 13.36 13.70
N ALA A 289 11.67 12.46 13.98
CA ALA A 289 10.25 12.77 13.99
C ALA A 289 9.88 13.70 15.16
N GLY A 290 8.89 14.56 14.95
CA GLY A 290 8.34 15.40 16.00
C GLY A 290 7.37 14.64 16.90
N SER A 291 7.01 15.26 18.06
CA SER A 291 6.05 14.72 19.03
C SER A 291 4.70 14.36 18.41
N ASP A 292 4.24 15.16 17.45
CA ASP A 292 2.96 14.95 16.77
C ASP A 292 2.94 13.64 15.97
N THR A 293 4.06 13.26 15.38
CA THR A 293 4.24 11.98 14.69
C THR A 293 4.06 10.81 15.66
N TYR A 294 4.70 10.86 16.82
CA TYR A 294 4.59 9.80 17.83
C TYR A 294 3.16 9.70 18.39
N LEU A 295 2.50 10.83 18.63
CA LEU A 295 1.10 10.87 19.06
C LEU A 295 0.18 10.27 17.98
N TRP A 296 0.45 10.58 16.72
CA TRP A 296 -0.31 10.01 15.61
C TRP A 296 -0.16 8.48 15.57
N PHE A 297 1.05 7.94 15.69
CA PHE A 297 1.29 6.50 15.77
C PHE A 297 0.58 5.87 16.96
N ALA A 298 0.67 6.48 18.15
CA ALA A 298 0.02 5.96 19.35
C ALA A 298 -1.52 5.88 19.21
N ARG A 299 -2.13 6.86 18.54
CA ARG A 299 -3.58 6.90 18.31
C ARG A 299 -4.05 5.95 17.22
N ASN A 300 -3.24 5.79 16.17
CA ASN A 300 -3.70 5.14 14.93
C ASN A 300 -3.21 3.70 14.77
N ALA A 301 -2.10 3.31 15.39
CA ALA A 301 -1.50 1.99 15.21
C ALA A 301 -2.47 0.83 15.50
N LEU A 302 -3.28 0.94 16.54
CA LEU A 302 -4.16 -0.14 16.98
C LEU A 302 -5.26 -0.46 15.96
N TRP A 303 -5.91 0.56 15.40
CA TRP A 303 -6.93 0.33 14.39
C TRP A 303 -6.33 0.06 13.01
N TYR A 304 -5.24 0.74 12.65
CA TYR A 304 -4.57 0.58 11.37
C TYR A 304 -4.02 -0.84 11.18
N LEU A 305 -3.44 -1.42 12.25
CA LEU A 305 -2.88 -2.77 12.25
C LEU A 305 -3.90 -3.85 12.68
N CYS A 306 -5.17 -3.49 12.92
CA CYS A 306 -6.22 -4.46 13.23
C CYS A 306 -6.55 -5.29 11.96
N PRO A 307 -6.78 -6.62 12.09
CA PRO A 307 -6.78 -7.43 13.30
C PRO A 307 -5.45 -8.16 13.58
N ILE A 308 -4.37 -7.85 12.90
CA ILE A 308 -3.13 -8.67 12.93
C ILE A 308 -2.29 -8.46 14.21
N TRP A 309 -2.28 -7.27 14.80
CA TRP A 309 -1.39 -6.98 15.93
C TRP A 309 -1.61 -7.86 17.18
N PRO A 310 -2.84 -8.23 17.60
CA PRO A 310 -3.02 -9.10 18.76
C PRO A 310 -2.42 -10.49 18.53
N PHE A 311 -2.58 -11.04 17.32
CA PHE A 311 -2.01 -12.35 16.97
C PHE A 311 -0.50 -12.33 16.84
N ALA A 312 0.07 -11.19 16.39
CA ALA A 312 1.52 -11.01 16.34
C ALA A 312 2.12 -10.96 17.77
N ILE A 313 1.52 -10.20 18.68
CA ILE A 313 1.92 -10.15 20.09
C ILE A 313 1.80 -11.55 20.73
N TRP A 314 0.68 -12.22 20.49
CA TRP A 314 0.48 -13.61 20.95
C TRP A 314 1.54 -14.54 20.38
N GLY A 315 1.88 -14.43 19.11
CA GLY A 315 2.92 -15.21 18.47
C GLY A 315 4.28 -15.02 19.19
N LEU A 316 4.70 -13.78 19.38
CA LEU A 316 5.94 -13.48 20.10
C LEU A 316 5.94 -14.03 21.54
N TYR A 317 4.80 -13.93 22.24
CA TYR A 317 4.65 -14.46 23.60
C TYR A 317 4.72 -15.99 23.66
N VAL A 318 3.99 -16.69 22.81
CA VAL A 318 3.96 -18.15 22.82
C VAL A 318 5.31 -18.75 22.40
N TRP A 319 5.95 -18.14 21.40
CA TRP A 319 7.26 -18.56 20.91
C TRP A 319 8.45 -17.96 21.70
N ARG A 320 8.23 -17.23 22.81
CA ARG A 320 9.29 -16.54 23.57
C ARG A 320 10.46 -17.42 23.99
N HIS A 321 10.22 -18.69 24.27
CA HIS A 321 11.27 -19.65 24.63
C HIS A 321 12.03 -20.17 23.40
N GLN A 322 11.51 -19.95 22.22
CA GLN A 322 12.05 -20.34 20.92
C GLN A 322 12.28 -19.13 19.99
N ILE A 323 12.30 -17.92 20.53
CA ILE A 323 12.44 -16.66 19.77
C ILE A 323 13.72 -16.62 18.94
N ARG A 324 14.74 -17.38 19.32
CA ARG A 324 16.00 -17.51 18.56
C ARG A 324 15.90 -18.44 17.35
N GLN A 325 14.77 -19.12 17.17
CA GLN A 325 14.55 -19.95 15.98
C GLN A 325 14.24 -19.07 14.77
N THR A 326 14.73 -19.50 13.61
CA THR A 326 14.75 -18.67 12.41
C THR A 326 13.35 -18.20 11.97
N HIS A 327 12.34 -19.05 12.08
CA HIS A 327 10.97 -18.75 11.64
C HIS A 327 10.27 -17.67 12.47
N ILE A 328 10.73 -17.42 13.71
CA ILE A 328 10.26 -16.33 14.56
C ILE A 328 11.24 -15.15 14.55
N LEU A 329 12.53 -15.44 14.68
CA LEU A 329 13.54 -14.38 14.81
C LEU A 329 13.64 -13.52 13.54
N LEU A 330 13.50 -14.11 12.34
CA LEU A 330 13.61 -13.34 11.10
C LEU A 330 12.48 -12.30 10.95
N PRO A 331 11.18 -12.65 11.04
CA PRO A 331 10.13 -11.63 10.99
C PRO A 331 10.17 -10.70 12.22
N ALA A 332 10.51 -11.19 13.41
CA ALA A 332 10.67 -10.35 14.60
C ALA A 332 11.80 -9.33 14.46
N ALA A 333 12.95 -9.71 13.89
CA ALA A 333 14.05 -8.80 13.61
C ALA A 333 13.63 -7.71 12.61
N ALA A 334 12.83 -8.07 11.61
CA ALA A 334 12.28 -7.11 10.66
C ALA A 334 11.35 -6.09 11.35
N LEU A 335 10.51 -6.55 12.30
CA LEU A 335 9.65 -5.66 13.10
C LEU A 335 10.48 -4.73 14.00
N MET A 336 11.51 -5.25 14.66
CA MET A 336 12.40 -4.45 15.52
C MET A 336 13.16 -3.38 14.73
N ALA A 337 13.55 -3.66 13.50
CA ALA A 337 14.15 -2.67 12.62
C ALA A 337 13.15 -1.56 12.20
N GLY A 338 11.87 -1.77 12.36
CA GLY A 338 10.85 -0.76 12.19
C GLY A 338 10.88 0.37 13.22
N ILE A 339 11.45 0.15 14.38
CA ILE A 339 11.60 1.19 15.41
C ILE A 339 12.39 2.39 14.87
N PRO A 340 13.59 2.22 14.26
CA PRO A 340 14.28 3.34 13.63
C PRO A 340 13.47 4.03 12.54
N ALA A 341 12.71 3.28 11.75
CA ALA A 341 11.85 3.89 10.72
C ALA A 341 10.80 4.83 11.31
N VAL A 342 10.20 4.49 12.46
CA VAL A 342 9.27 5.37 13.19
C VAL A 342 10.01 6.56 13.81
N VAL A 343 11.17 6.34 14.42
CA VAL A 343 11.96 7.38 15.09
C VAL A 343 12.42 8.46 14.13
N PHE A 344 12.83 8.08 12.93
CA PHE A 344 13.32 9.00 11.89
C PHE A 344 12.23 9.38 10.87
N SER A 345 10.97 9.13 11.17
CA SER A 345 9.85 9.48 10.29
C SER A 345 9.49 10.97 10.40
N SER A 346 10.35 11.86 9.92
CA SER A 346 10.14 13.30 10.00
C SER A 346 9.19 13.85 8.92
N VAL A 347 8.92 13.11 7.87
CA VAL A 347 8.13 13.53 6.72
C VAL A 347 6.68 13.10 6.84
N GLN A 348 5.78 13.92 6.36
CA GLN A 348 4.33 13.97 6.56
C GLN A 348 3.51 12.71 6.24
N ALA A 349 4.13 11.61 5.85
CA ALA A 349 3.43 10.39 5.44
C ALA A 349 3.50 9.29 6.51
N TYR A 350 2.99 9.58 7.67
CA TYR A 350 3.09 8.72 8.85
C TYR A 350 2.57 7.30 8.64
N ASP A 351 1.51 7.14 7.88
CA ASP A 351 0.87 5.85 7.63
C ASP A 351 1.67 4.94 6.68
N THR A 352 2.52 5.49 5.81
CA THR A 352 3.37 4.69 4.92
C THR A 352 4.43 3.90 5.68
N VAL A 353 4.86 4.40 6.83
CA VAL A 353 5.79 3.67 7.70
C VAL A 353 5.16 2.36 8.18
N PHE A 354 3.86 2.34 8.49
CA PHE A 354 3.17 1.11 8.85
C PHE A 354 3.10 0.10 7.71
N LEU A 355 3.00 0.54 6.46
CA LEU A 355 2.94 -0.37 5.31
C LEU A 355 4.16 -1.28 5.23
N ALA A 356 5.36 -0.75 5.47
CA ALA A 356 6.59 -1.53 5.41
C ALA A 356 6.64 -2.67 6.44
N PHE A 357 5.88 -2.57 7.54
CA PHE A 357 5.80 -3.60 8.58
C PHE A 357 4.73 -4.66 8.34
N LEU A 358 3.71 -4.36 7.56
CA LEU A 358 2.55 -5.24 7.40
C LEU A 358 2.93 -6.67 6.97
N PRO A 359 3.83 -6.90 5.99
CA PRO A 359 4.20 -8.26 5.61
C PRO A 359 4.78 -9.06 6.78
N MET A 360 5.70 -8.48 7.55
CA MET A 360 6.37 -9.17 8.66
C MET A 360 5.46 -9.36 9.85
N LEU A 361 4.62 -8.37 10.13
CA LEU A 361 3.61 -8.46 11.18
C LEU A 361 2.60 -9.58 10.87
N SER A 362 2.18 -9.71 9.60
CA SER A 362 1.28 -10.77 9.15
C SER A 362 1.91 -12.15 9.27
N VAL A 363 3.21 -12.30 8.98
CA VAL A 363 3.95 -13.57 9.19
C VAL A 363 4.00 -13.92 10.67
N THR A 364 4.36 -12.95 11.52
CA THR A 364 4.43 -13.15 12.97
C THR A 364 3.05 -13.54 13.52
N ALA A 365 2.00 -12.85 13.07
CA ALA A 365 0.62 -13.13 13.44
C ALA A 365 0.17 -14.54 12.99
N ALA A 366 0.58 -14.98 11.79
CA ALA A 366 0.25 -16.31 11.30
C ALA A 366 0.86 -17.42 12.17
N PHE A 367 2.14 -17.28 12.56
CA PHE A 367 2.76 -18.20 13.53
C PHE A 367 2.13 -18.12 14.92
N GLY A 368 1.56 -16.99 15.30
CA GLY A 368 0.79 -16.84 16.52
C GLY A 368 -0.56 -17.55 16.43
N LEU A 369 -1.31 -17.26 15.37
CA LEU A 369 -2.68 -17.74 15.21
C LEU A 369 -2.78 -19.27 15.20
N VAL A 370 -1.86 -19.97 14.55
CA VAL A 370 -1.84 -21.45 14.52
C VAL A 370 -1.58 -22.09 15.89
N THR A 371 -1.24 -21.31 16.91
CA THR A 371 -1.08 -21.76 18.31
C THR A 371 -2.25 -21.38 19.21
N VAL A 372 -3.21 -20.61 18.68
CA VAL A 372 -4.36 -20.12 19.44
C VAL A 372 -5.34 -21.25 19.72
N ARG A 373 -5.94 -21.24 20.92
CA ARG A 373 -7.00 -22.18 21.27
C ARG A 373 -8.27 -21.84 20.48
N ARG A 374 -9.03 -22.86 20.09
CA ARG A 374 -10.27 -22.73 19.30
C ARG A 374 -11.25 -21.66 19.82
N GLY A 375 -11.32 -21.43 21.13
CA GLY A 375 -12.17 -20.40 21.70
C GLY A 375 -11.84 -18.98 21.23
N TYR A 376 -10.56 -18.67 21.10
CA TYR A 376 -10.11 -17.35 20.65
C TYR A 376 -10.18 -17.18 19.12
N GLU A 377 -10.06 -18.29 18.34
CA GLU A 377 -10.34 -18.25 16.91
C GLU A 377 -11.79 -17.83 16.62
N ASN A 378 -12.73 -18.25 17.46
CA ASN A 378 -14.13 -17.85 17.36
C ASN A 378 -14.33 -16.34 17.59
N VAL A 379 -13.48 -15.66 18.36
CA VAL A 379 -13.56 -14.21 18.53
C VAL A 379 -13.31 -13.50 17.19
N LEU A 380 -12.29 -13.92 16.43
CA LEU A 380 -12.03 -13.35 15.10
C LEU A 380 -13.19 -13.63 14.13
N ASP A 381 -13.76 -14.86 14.18
CA ASP A 381 -14.94 -15.22 13.37
C ASP A 381 -16.11 -14.28 13.66
N TRP A 382 -16.52 -14.19 14.93
CA TRP A 382 -17.67 -13.38 15.34
C TRP A 382 -17.45 -11.88 15.11
N PHE A 383 -16.25 -11.40 15.39
CA PHE A 383 -15.87 -10.03 15.08
C PHE A 383 -16.06 -9.75 13.59
N SER A 384 -15.49 -10.59 12.72
CA SER A 384 -15.59 -10.41 11.26
C SER A 384 -17.02 -10.51 10.76
N LEU A 385 -17.77 -11.52 11.21
CA LEU A 385 -19.18 -11.69 10.85
C LEU A 385 -20.02 -10.48 11.25
N THR A 386 -19.87 -10.01 12.49
CA THR A 386 -20.69 -8.89 13.01
C THR A 386 -20.33 -7.58 12.31
N ILE A 387 -19.05 -7.21 12.29
CA ILE A 387 -18.60 -5.91 11.78
C ILE A 387 -18.88 -5.79 10.27
N PHE A 388 -18.53 -6.79 9.48
CA PHE A 388 -18.70 -6.69 8.03
C PHE A 388 -20.16 -6.89 7.59
N THR A 389 -20.94 -7.73 8.29
CA THR A 389 -22.39 -7.83 8.02
C THR A 389 -23.10 -6.53 8.34
N LEU A 390 -22.86 -5.96 9.54
CA LEU A 390 -23.44 -4.67 9.92
C LEU A 390 -22.96 -3.55 8.96
N GLY A 391 -21.68 -3.53 8.63
CA GLY A 391 -21.11 -2.56 7.69
C GLY A 391 -21.79 -2.64 6.32
N LEU A 392 -21.96 -3.82 5.75
CA LEU A 392 -22.66 -4.00 4.47
C LEU A 392 -24.13 -3.60 4.56
N LEU A 393 -24.84 -3.96 5.63
CA LEU A 393 -26.23 -3.53 5.84
C LEU A 393 -26.34 -2.00 5.90
N VAL A 394 -25.42 -1.34 6.60
CA VAL A 394 -25.36 0.14 6.64
C VAL A 394 -25.09 0.72 5.25
N LEU A 395 -24.11 0.18 4.50
CA LEU A 395 -23.84 0.64 3.13
C LEU A 395 -25.10 0.55 2.25
N TRP A 396 -25.77 -0.59 2.26
CA TRP A 396 -26.99 -0.77 1.48
C TRP A 396 -28.15 0.12 1.95
N ALA A 397 -28.31 0.32 3.26
CA ALA A 397 -29.35 1.20 3.81
C ALA A 397 -29.15 2.66 3.36
N TYR A 398 -27.92 3.16 3.40
CA TYR A 398 -27.60 4.50 2.90
C TYR A 398 -27.78 4.61 1.38
N TRP A 399 -27.39 3.59 0.61
CA TRP A 399 -27.56 3.58 -0.84
C TRP A 399 -29.06 3.59 -1.24
N PHE A 400 -29.89 2.77 -0.58
CA PHE A 400 -31.33 2.80 -0.78
C PHE A 400 -31.98 4.12 -0.36
N ALA A 401 -31.52 4.70 0.77
CA ALA A 401 -31.98 6.02 1.19
C ALA A 401 -31.62 7.10 0.16
N TRP A 402 -30.44 7.02 -0.42
CA TRP A 402 -29.98 7.92 -1.47
C TRP A 402 -30.81 7.79 -2.74
N LEU A 403 -31.16 6.56 -3.14
CA LEU A 403 -31.93 6.27 -4.33
C LEU A 403 -33.41 6.68 -4.19
N THR A 404 -34.04 6.40 -3.04
CA THR A 404 -35.49 6.49 -2.85
C THR A 404 -35.92 7.60 -1.90
N SER A 405 -34.98 8.23 -1.20
CA SER A 405 -35.25 9.23 -0.15
C SER A 405 -36.17 8.74 0.98
N PHE A 406 -36.30 7.40 1.17
CA PHE A 406 -37.14 6.84 2.24
C PHE A 406 -36.68 7.28 3.65
N ALA A 407 -35.39 7.59 3.82
CA ALA A 407 -34.80 8.13 5.02
C ALA A 407 -34.13 9.48 4.71
N PRO A 408 -34.86 10.61 4.75
CA PRO A 408 -34.37 11.91 4.29
C PRO A 408 -33.04 12.33 4.93
N LYS A 409 -32.87 12.14 6.24
CA LYS A 409 -31.64 12.48 6.96
C LYS A 409 -30.41 11.72 6.45
N MET A 410 -30.58 10.47 6.03
CA MET A 410 -29.48 9.68 5.47
C MET A 410 -29.12 10.19 4.06
N ALA A 411 -30.12 10.48 3.24
CA ALA A 411 -29.92 11.06 1.91
C ALA A 411 -29.28 12.45 1.99
N GLU A 412 -29.75 13.33 2.89
CA GLU A 412 -29.14 14.63 3.16
C GLU A 412 -27.69 14.54 3.60
N SER A 413 -27.36 13.56 4.47
CA SER A 413 -25.98 13.34 4.91
C SER A 413 -25.06 13.02 3.72
N LEU A 414 -25.51 12.21 2.76
CA LEU A 414 -24.75 11.91 1.54
C LEU A 414 -24.64 13.14 0.62
N GLN A 415 -25.70 13.91 0.48
CA GLN A 415 -25.67 15.16 -0.31
C GLN A 415 -24.74 16.21 0.34
N MET A 416 -24.67 16.27 1.65
CA MET A 416 -23.67 17.11 2.34
C MET A 416 -22.24 16.65 2.07
N LEU A 417 -21.99 15.32 2.06
CA LEU A 417 -20.67 14.76 1.79
C LEU A 417 -20.25 14.84 0.32
N ALA A 418 -21.19 14.74 -0.60
CA ALA A 418 -20.93 14.73 -2.05
C ALA A 418 -22.03 15.49 -2.79
N PRO A 419 -22.02 16.84 -2.76
CA PRO A 419 -23.05 17.66 -3.38
C PRO A 419 -23.18 17.38 -4.86
N GLY A 420 -24.43 17.21 -5.33
CA GLY A 420 -24.74 17.00 -6.75
C GLY A 420 -24.43 15.58 -7.27
N SER A 421 -23.93 14.67 -6.43
CA SER A 421 -23.77 13.28 -6.83
C SER A 421 -25.11 12.52 -6.79
N ALA A 422 -25.22 11.49 -7.63
CA ALA A 422 -26.40 10.62 -7.70
C ALA A 422 -25.96 9.14 -7.78
N PRO A 423 -26.82 8.21 -7.31
CA PRO A 423 -26.53 6.78 -7.46
C PRO A 423 -26.53 6.38 -8.94
N VAL A 424 -25.56 5.56 -9.33
CA VAL A 424 -25.40 5.10 -10.71
C VAL A 424 -25.64 3.59 -10.79
N PHE A 425 -26.26 3.15 -11.90
CA PHE A 425 -26.53 1.75 -12.20
C PHE A 425 -25.52 1.26 -13.24
N ASP A 426 -24.39 0.76 -12.75
CA ASP A 426 -23.26 0.33 -13.58
C ASP A 426 -22.67 -1.01 -13.13
N SER A 427 -21.52 -1.38 -13.66
CA SER A 427 -20.78 -2.59 -13.28
C SER A 427 -20.32 -2.60 -11.83
N GLY A 428 -20.13 -1.43 -11.20
CA GLY A 428 -19.80 -1.31 -9.78
C GLY A 428 -20.95 -1.78 -8.89
N LEU A 429 -22.20 -1.39 -9.21
CA LEU A 429 -23.38 -1.89 -8.52
C LEU A 429 -23.52 -3.41 -8.69
N VAL A 430 -23.30 -3.95 -9.89
CA VAL A 430 -23.35 -5.40 -10.14
C VAL A 430 -22.32 -6.13 -9.26
N LEU A 431 -21.09 -5.62 -9.20
CA LEU A 431 -20.05 -6.19 -8.31
C LEU A 431 -20.49 -6.12 -6.85
N ALA A 432 -20.99 -4.99 -6.36
CA ALA A 432 -21.46 -4.81 -5.00
C ALA A 432 -22.56 -5.81 -4.63
N CYS A 433 -23.54 -6.04 -5.54
CA CYS A 433 -24.58 -7.06 -5.39
C CYS A 433 -23.97 -8.46 -5.26
N LEU A 434 -23.06 -8.83 -6.17
CA LEU A 434 -22.46 -10.16 -6.20
C LEU A 434 -21.63 -10.45 -4.95
N VAL A 435 -20.74 -9.52 -4.55
CA VAL A 435 -19.88 -9.72 -3.38
C VAL A 435 -20.68 -9.71 -2.09
N SER A 436 -21.72 -8.89 -1.97
CA SER A 436 -22.64 -8.88 -0.82
C SER A 436 -23.41 -10.19 -0.74
N LEU A 437 -23.96 -10.69 -1.85
CA LEU A 437 -24.64 -11.99 -1.90
C LEU A 437 -23.70 -13.13 -1.46
N VAL A 438 -22.49 -13.17 -2.02
CA VAL A 438 -21.48 -14.17 -1.64
C VAL A 438 -21.16 -14.07 -0.15
N TRP A 439 -21.02 -12.85 0.40
CA TRP A 439 -20.81 -12.65 1.82
C TRP A 439 -21.94 -13.22 2.66
N PHE A 440 -23.21 -12.91 2.35
CA PHE A 440 -24.35 -13.43 3.10
C PHE A 440 -24.48 -14.96 2.99
N VAL A 441 -24.13 -15.54 1.85
CA VAL A 441 -24.03 -17.00 1.70
C VAL A 441 -22.95 -17.57 2.65
N PHE A 442 -21.78 -16.93 2.75
CA PHE A 442 -20.73 -17.34 3.70
C PHE A 442 -21.17 -17.19 5.15
N VAL A 443 -21.89 -16.14 5.50
CA VAL A 443 -22.47 -15.96 6.84
C VAL A 443 -23.43 -17.11 7.15
N GLY A 444 -24.37 -17.41 6.26
CA GLY A 444 -25.32 -18.51 6.41
C GLY A 444 -24.61 -19.86 6.55
N TRP A 445 -23.61 -20.12 5.70
CA TRP A 445 -22.80 -21.33 5.81
C TRP A 445 -22.06 -21.41 7.14
N ARG A 446 -21.47 -20.32 7.61
CA ARG A 446 -20.73 -20.30 8.89
C ARG A 446 -21.64 -20.51 10.11
N LEU A 447 -22.87 -20.01 10.06
CA LEU A 447 -23.87 -20.23 11.13
C LEU A 447 -24.31 -21.69 11.25
N THR A 448 -24.38 -22.39 10.11
CA THR A 448 -24.82 -23.79 10.03
C THR A 448 -23.67 -24.79 10.19
N HIS A 449 -22.44 -24.43 9.83
CA HIS A 449 -21.29 -25.33 9.84
C HIS A 449 -20.18 -24.81 10.76
N ARG A 450 -19.45 -25.73 11.39
CA ARG A 450 -18.31 -25.41 12.28
C ARG A 450 -17.03 -26.12 11.82
N PRO A 451 -16.48 -25.76 10.67
CA PRO A 451 -15.28 -26.42 10.15
C PRO A 451 -14.08 -26.20 11.09
N VAL A 452 -13.28 -27.27 11.25
CA VAL A 452 -12.10 -27.29 12.13
C VAL A 452 -10.84 -26.99 11.31
N VAL A 453 -10.82 -25.87 10.58
CA VAL A 453 -9.66 -25.49 9.74
C VAL A 453 -9.05 -24.20 10.27
N ALA A 454 -7.70 -24.15 10.34
CA ALA A 454 -6.98 -23.03 10.95
C ALA A 454 -7.09 -21.71 10.15
N TRP A 455 -7.38 -21.76 8.85
CA TRP A 455 -7.53 -20.57 8.00
C TRP A 455 -8.94 -19.95 8.06
N ARG A 456 -9.90 -20.54 8.79
CA ARG A 456 -11.31 -20.10 8.81
C ARG A 456 -11.49 -18.65 9.24
N GLY A 457 -10.97 -18.28 10.42
CA GLY A 457 -11.07 -16.91 10.94
C GLY A 457 -10.41 -15.87 10.02
N PRO A 458 -9.15 -16.06 9.63
CA PRO A 458 -8.49 -15.19 8.65
C PRO A 458 -9.24 -15.09 7.31
N TRP A 459 -9.83 -16.19 6.83
CA TRP A 459 -10.64 -16.19 5.61
C TRP A 459 -11.88 -15.30 5.76
N LEU A 460 -12.62 -15.43 6.86
CA LEU A 460 -13.78 -14.59 7.11
C LEU A 460 -13.42 -13.11 7.25
N ALA A 461 -12.30 -12.81 7.92
CA ALA A 461 -11.82 -11.44 8.03
C ALA A 461 -11.44 -10.85 6.66
N ALA A 462 -10.67 -11.60 5.87
CA ALA A 462 -10.24 -11.16 4.53
C ALA A 462 -11.42 -11.07 3.55
N ALA A 463 -12.34 -12.02 3.57
CA ALA A 463 -13.53 -12.00 2.72
C ALA A 463 -14.49 -10.86 3.12
N GLY A 464 -14.65 -10.61 4.41
CA GLY A 464 -15.50 -9.53 4.92
C GLY A 464 -14.98 -8.15 4.52
N ILE A 465 -13.68 -7.87 4.72
CA ILE A 465 -13.10 -6.58 4.31
C ILE A 465 -13.12 -6.41 2.79
N THR A 466 -12.91 -7.49 2.03
CA THR A 466 -13.01 -7.47 0.57
C THR A 466 -14.43 -7.16 0.11
N ALA A 467 -15.43 -7.82 0.68
CA ALA A 467 -16.83 -7.55 0.35
C ALA A 467 -17.25 -6.12 0.73
N PHE A 468 -16.82 -5.65 1.90
CA PHE A 468 -17.07 -4.29 2.36
C PHE A 468 -16.43 -3.24 1.43
N SER A 469 -15.14 -3.40 1.09
CA SER A 469 -14.43 -2.42 0.24
C SER A 469 -14.98 -2.40 -1.19
N ALA A 470 -15.21 -3.57 -1.78
CA ALA A 470 -15.76 -3.67 -3.12
C ALA A 470 -17.19 -3.10 -3.20
N SER A 471 -18.02 -3.33 -2.16
CA SER A 471 -19.35 -2.72 -2.08
C SER A 471 -19.29 -1.22 -1.83
N LEU A 472 -18.39 -0.74 -0.97
CA LEU A 472 -18.22 0.69 -0.71
C LEU A 472 -17.86 1.44 -2.00
N VAL A 473 -16.84 0.98 -2.71
CA VAL A 473 -16.42 1.63 -3.96
C VAL A 473 -17.47 1.42 -5.05
N GLY A 474 -18.01 0.21 -5.22
CA GLY A 474 -18.99 -0.08 -6.25
C GLY A 474 -20.31 0.70 -6.12
N LEU A 475 -20.78 0.96 -4.89
CA LEU A 475 -22.01 1.72 -4.65
C LEU A 475 -21.81 3.24 -4.65
N TYR A 476 -20.63 3.71 -4.23
CA TYR A 476 -20.40 5.12 -3.90
C TYR A 476 -19.27 5.77 -4.69
N HIS A 477 -18.73 5.14 -5.75
CA HIS A 477 -17.61 5.71 -6.51
C HIS A 477 -17.87 7.15 -6.96
N THR A 478 -19.08 7.49 -7.44
CA THR A 478 -19.42 8.85 -7.84
C THR A 478 -19.39 9.84 -6.68
N ALA A 479 -19.90 9.45 -5.52
CA ALA A 479 -19.85 10.28 -4.32
C ALA A 479 -18.42 10.40 -3.77
N LEU A 480 -17.65 9.32 -3.83
CA LEU A 480 -16.24 9.31 -3.44
C LEU A 480 -15.40 10.19 -4.36
N ASP A 481 -15.65 10.16 -5.67
CA ASP A 481 -14.97 11.02 -6.63
C ASP A 481 -15.27 12.50 -6.36
N VAL A 482 -16.53 12.89 -6.13
CA VAL A 482 -16.88 14.28 -5.79
C VAL A 482 -16.25 14.71 -4.47
N ASN A 483 -16.24 13.85 -3.46
CA ASN A 483 -15.73 14.18 -2.13
C ASN A 483 -14.19 14.21 -2.07
N ARG A 484 -13.52 13.28 -2.76
CA ARG A 484 -12.07 13.06 -2.64
C ARG A 484 -11.24 13.62 -3.79
N SER A 485 -11.83 13.79 -4.99
CA SER A 485 -11.12 14.32 -6.15
C SER A 485 -10.82 15.81 -6.01
N TYR A 486 -9.75 16.23 -6.65
CA TYR A 486 -9.42 17.65 -6.83
C TYR A 486 -10.14 18.25 -8.06
N GLU A 487 -10.76 17.44 -8.90
CA GLU A 487 -11.38 17.86 -10.16
C GLU A 487 -12.34 19.04 -10.01
N PRO A 488 -13.31 19.05 -9.05
CA PRO A 488 -14.26 20.15 -8.93
C PRO A 488 -13.58 21.49 -8.63
N VAL A 489 -12.61 21.50 -7.73
CA VAL A 489 -11.92 22.74 -7.33
C VAL A 489 -10.99 23.23 -8.44
N VAL A 490 -10.29 22.32 -9.13
CA VAL A 490 -9.40 22.69 -10.25
C VAL A 490 -10.19 23.27 -11.40
N LYS A 491 -11.31 22.65 -11.78
CA LYS A 491 -12.20 23.19 -12.82
C LYS A 491 -12.80 24.55 -12.44
N ALA A 492 -13.09 24.79 -11.16
CA ALA A 492 -13.57 26.09 -10.69
C ALA A 492 -12.46 27.16 -10.79
N VAL A 493 -11.24 26.83 -10.40
CA VAL A 493 -10.08 27.73 -10.54
C VAL A 493 -9.80 28.02 -12.01
N ALA A 494 -9.80 27.02 -12.88
CA ALA A 494 -9.57 27.19 -14.32
C ALA A 494 -10.61 28.13 -14.96
N ARG A 495 -11.91 27.94 -14.66
CA ARG A 495 -12.96 28.85 -15.14
C ARG A 495 -12.78 30.29 -14.64
N ASN A 496 -12.32 30.48 -13.40
CA ASN A 496 -12.05 31.81 -12.88
C ASN A 496 -10.87 32.46 -13.61
N LEU A 497 -9.81 31.71 -13.92
CA LEU A 497 -8.69 32.18 -14.73
C LEU A 497 -9.15 32.60 -16.14
N GLU A 498 -10.00 31.81 -16.79
CA GLU A 498 -10.61 32.14 -18.09
C GLU A 498 -11.45 33.40 -18.02
N THR A 499 -12.30 33.56 -16.98
CA THR A 499 -13.14 34.77 -16.81
C THR A 499 -12.27 36.03 -16.56
N LYS A 500 -11.09 35.88 -15.98
CA LYS A 500 -10.09 36.95 -15.81
C LYS A 500 -9.24 37.19 -17.06
N GLY A 501 -9.55 36.53 -18.16
CA GLY A 501 -8.92 36.74 -19.46
C GLY A 501 -7.59 36.01 -19.64
N MET A 502 -7.42 34.85 -18.99
CA MET A 502 -6.29 33.96 -19.27
C MET A 502 -6.33 33.52 -20.74
N GLN A 503 -5.21 33.61 -21.42
CA GLN A 503 -5.05 33.16 -22.81
C GLN A 503 -4.26 31.85 -22.85
N PRO A 504 -4.46 31.01 -23.88
CA PRO A 504 -3.58 29.84 -24.09
C PRO A 504 -2.12 30.27 -24.20
N GLY A 505 -1.26 29.70 -23.37
CA GLY A 505 0.16 30.05 -23.29
C GLY A 505 0.52 31.07 -22.20
N ASP A 506 -0.46 31.63 -21.46
CA ASP A 506 -0.17 32.44 -20.29
C ASP A 506 0.53 31.60 -19.20
N VAL A 507 1.53 32.20 -18.58
CA VAL A 507 2.28 31.56 -17.49
C VAL A 507 1.53 31.74 -16.17
N VAL A 508 1.29 30.64 -15.48
CA VAL A 508 0.61 30.59 -14.18
C VAL A 508 1.59 30.15 -13.11
N CYS A 509 1.79 30.97 -12.09
CA CYS A 509 2.61 30.63 -10.92
C CYS A 509 1.77 29.94 -9.83
N GLY A 510 2.41 29.08 -9.02
CA GLY A 510 1.81 28.45 -7.87
C GLY A 510 2.57 28.71 -6.58
N THR A 511 1.90 29.23 -5.55
CA THR A 511 2.49 29.36 -4.22
C THR A 511 1.91 28.31 -3.28
N GLY A 512 2.76 27.69 -2.43
CA GLY A 512 2.35 26.61 -1.53
C GLY A 512 1.96 25.31 -2.22
N MET A 513 2.29 25.13 -3.49
CA MET A 513 1.99 23.94 -4.27
C MET A 513 3.10 22.89 -4.19
N ASN A 514 2.69 21.62 -4.30
CA ASN A 514 3.58 20.47 -4.46
C ASN A 514 3.34 19.81 -5.84
N HIS A 515 4.23 18.91 -6.23
CA HIS A 515 4.13 18.20 -7.52
C HIS A 515 2.79 17.47 -7.74
N GLY A 516 2.18 16.93 -6.66
CA GLY A 516 0.86 16.30 -6.76
C GLY A 516 -0.23 17.30 -7.17
N LEU A 517 -0.16 18.55 -6.70
CA LEU A 517 -1.09 19.61 -7.14
C LEU A 517 -0.81 20.06 -8.57
N GLN A 518 0.45 20.24 -8.93
CA GLN A 518 0.81 20.54 -10.32
C GLN A 518 0.25 19.47 -11.28
N ALA A 519 0.40 18.18 -10.92
CA ALA A 519 -0.15 17.06 -11.70
C ALA A 519 -1.67 17.13 -11.83
N VAL A 520 -2.38 17.51 -10.76
CA VAL A 520 -3.85 17.65 -10.77
C VAL A 520 -4.28 18.80 -11.69
N PHE A 521 -3.62 19.96 -11.60
CA PHE A 521 -3.92 21.09 -12.48
C PHE A 521 -3.60 20.77 -13.94
N LYS A 522 -2.50 20.08 -14.22
CA LYS A 522 -2.19 19.62 -15.58
C LYS A 522 -3.23 18.66 -16.11
N HIS A 523 -3.64 17.66 -15.30
CA HIS A 523 -4.59 16.63 -15.75
C HIS A 523 -6.00 17.14 -15.99
N TYR A 524 -6.56 17.96 -15.06
CA TYR A 524 -7.98 18.37 -15.15
C TYR A 524 -8.23 19.69 -15.86
N ALA A 525 -7.20 20.50 -16.05
CA ALA A 525 -7.31 21.84 -16.64
C ALA A 525 -6.27 22.14 -17.71
N ASP A 526 -5.37 21.21 -18.01
CA ASP A 526 -4.21 21.40 -18.91
C ASP A 526 -3.36 22.65 -18.57
N LEU A 527 -3.23 22.92 -17.27
CA LEU A 527 -2.48 24.08 -16.75
C LEU A 527 -1.12 23.62 -16.24
N ASP A 528 -0.06 24.18 -16.84
CA ASP A 528 1.31 24.07 -16.33
C ASP A 528 1.52 25.15 -15.27
N VAL A 529 1.51 24.75 -13.99
CA VAL A 529 1.70 25.68 -12.86
C VAL A 529 3.16 25.66 -12.45
N LEU A 530 3.84 26.81 -12.59
CA LEU A 530 5.25 26.97 -12.22
C LEU A 530 5.36 27.24 -10.71
N VAL A 531 6.24 26.53 -10.02
CA VAL A 531 6.45 26.70 -8.57
C VAL A 531 7.76 27.40 -8.22
N ARG A 532 8.68 27.52 -9.19
CA ARG A 532 9.98 28.19 -9.03
C ARG A 532 9.99 29.60 -9.58
N ALA A 533 9.12 29.87 -10.56
CA ALA A 533 8.97 31.20 -11.11
C ALA A 533 8.47 32.16 -10.02
N ARG A 534 8.96 33.39 -10.05
CA ARG A 534 8.49 34.42 -9.11
C ARG A 534 7.08 34.86 -9.48
N PRO A 535 6.24 35.22 -8.50
CA PRO A 535 4.86 35.66 -8.78
C PRO A 535 4.79 36.85 -9.74
N ASP A 536 5.81 37.72 -9.75
CA ASP A 536 5.94 38.88 -10.65
C ASP A 536 6.28 38.51 -12.10
N GLU A 537 6.77 37.31 -12.34
CA GLU A 537 7.05 36.78 -13.68
C GLU A 537 5.81 36.18 -14.34
N CYS A 538 4.75 35.95 -13.57
CA CYS A 538 3.53 35.30 -14.03
C CYS A 538 2.35 36.28 -14.09
N ARG A 539 1.51 36.14 -15.10
CA ARG A 539 0.29 36.92 -15.23
C ARG A 539 -0.74 36.58 -14.16
N PHE A 540 -0.77 35.31 -13.77
CA PHE A 540 -1.68 34.80 -12.73
C PHE A 540 -0.89 33.98 -11.70
N THR A 541 -1.31 34.07 -10.44
CA THR A 541 -0.79 33.24 -9.36
C THR A 541 -1.92 32.50 -8.68
N ILE A 542 -1.76 31.20 -8.50
CA ILE A 542 -2.67 30.37 -7.70
C ILE A 542 -2.01 30.16 -6.34
N ASP A 543 -2.59 30.77 -5.30
CA ASP A 543 -2.09 30.64 -3.93
C ASP A 543 -2.90 29.58 -3.19
N ARG A 544 -2.19 28.60 -2.61
CA ARG A 544 -2.76 27.56 -1.76
C ARG A 544 -2.67 27.97 -0.31
N SER A 545 -3.81 28.17 0.34
CA SER A 545 -3.87 28.41 1.79
C SER A 545 -4.54 27.25 2.55
N ARG A 546 -4.16 27.08 3.80
CA ARG A 546 -4.81 26.17 4.77
C ARG A 546 -5.42 26.92 5.96
N SER A 547 -5.57 28.21 5.86
CA SER A 547 -5.97 29.08 6.99
C SER A 547 -7.47 29.23 7.16
N GLY A 548 -8.29 28.61 6.32
CA GLY A 548 -9.76 28.73 6.40
C GLY A 548 -10.33 30.11 6.05
N ALA A 549 -9.51 31.15 5.93
CA ALA A 549 -9.95 32.48 5.51
C ALA A 549 -10.24 32.46 4.00
N LEU A 550 -11.51 32.67 3.64
CA LEU A 550 -11.91 32.82 2.25
C LEU A 550 -11.67 34.26 1.82
N LEU A 551 -10.68 34.46 0.96
CA LEU A 551 -10.49 35.70 0.23
C LEU A 551 -11.46 35.75 -0.96
N PRO A 552 -11.77 36.91 -1.52
CA PRO A 552 -12.44 36.99 -2.82
C PRO A 552 -11.68 36.13 -3.84
N ASP A 553 -12.40 35.43 -4.71
CA ASP A 553 -11.83 34.49 -5.68
C ASP A 553 -11.10 33.26 -5.11
N SER A 554 -11.50 32.84 -3.90
CA SER A 554 -11.04 31.60 -3.28
C SER A 554 -12.00 30.45 -3.51
N PHE A 555 -11.43 29.30 -3.90
CA PHE A 555 -12.15 28.05 -4.14
C PHE A 555 -11.73 27.03 -3.10
N ARG A 556 -12.68 26.60 -2.26
CA ARG A 556 -12.42 25.64 -1.18
C ARG A 556 -12.67 24.22 -1.66
N ARG A 557 -11.76 23.33 -1.34
CA ARG A 557 -12.00 21.89 -1.51
C ARG A 557 -13.03 21.43 -0.47
N PRO A 558 -14.08 20.68 -0.86
CA PRO A 558 -15.10 20.18 0.07
C PRO A 558 -14.47 19.45 1.26
N HIS A 559 -15.02 19.68 2.44
CA HIS A 559 -14.63 18.99 3.71
C HIS A 559 -13.15 19.11 4.11
N THR A 560 -12.44 20.10 3.59
CA THR A 560 -11.06 20.40 3.97
C THR A 560 -10.90 21.89 4.24
N ASP A 561 -9.81 22.28 4.94
CA ASP A 561 -9.44 23.68 5.11
C ASP A 561 -8.55 24.19 3.96
N GLU A 562 -8.46 23.42 2.88
CA GLU A 562 -7.64 23.72 1.73
C GLU A 562 -8.42 24.64 0.77
N ALA A 563 -7.85 25.80 0.49
CA ALA A 563 -8.43 26.79 -0.43
C ALA A 563 -7.38 27.24 -1.44
N PHE A 564 -7.85 27.53 -2.66
CA PHE A 564 -7.04 28.02 -3.76
C PHE A 564 -7.55 29.41 -4.16
N THR A 565 -6.69 30.42 -4.09
CA THR A 565 -7.02 31.80 -4.42
C THR A 565 -6.34 32.21 -5.73
N VAL A 566 -7.10 32.77 -6.66
CA VAL A 566 -6.58 33.26 -7.94
C VAL A 566 -6.24 34.74 -7.83
N ILE A 567 -4.97 35.06 -7.94
CA ILE A 567 -4.43 36.41 -7.90
C ILE A 567 -3.98 36.78 -9.32
N GLN A 568 -4.47 37.90 -9.83
CA GLN A 568 -3.98 38.48 -11.06
C GLN A 568 -2.85 39.46 -10.72
N ASN A 569 -1.66 39.17 -11.22
CA ASN A 569 -0.50 40.04 -11.03
C ASN A 569 -0.58 41.22 -11.97
N ARG A 570 -0.08 42.36 -11.57
CA ARG A 570 -0.11 43.60 -12.34
C ARG A 570 1.01 43.67 -13.35
#